data_f712e1cb63429ca4b5eb1010209bcfca
#
_entry.id   f712e1cb63429ca4b5eb1010209bcfca
#
_cell.length_a   1.000
_cell.length_b   1.000
_cell.length_c   1.000
_cell.angle_alpha   90.00
_cell.angle_beta   90.00
_cell.angle_gamma   90.00
#
_symmetry.space_group_name_H-M   'P 1'
#
loop_
_entity.id
_entity.type
_entity.pdbx_description
1 polymer ?
#
loop_
_entity_poly.entity_id
_entity_poly.type
_entity_poly.pdbx_seq_one_letter_code
_entity_poly.pdbx_strand_id
1 'polypeptide(L)'
;MPLCRACWGASGVHRPPSSLPTGRDLESDENADDTLSPEDVIWNGADTSVMQDKDIVNLLLIGQDRREGQDRQRADSMIMVTLNKKTKQISMTSFMRDLYVQIPGYSDNRINATYAFGGMDLLDSTLNTNFGVEIAGNVEVDFGEFQTLIDSIGGIDLELTQDEADYICGRKRDVTYPQQLRTDWNLHEGVNHLTGEQALIHARNRSLGNDYARTDRQRAVLMAIINKVKQMDAVSIVNLLTRFCHC
;
A
#
# COMPACT_ATOMS: atom_id res chain seq x y z
N MET A 1 11.82 30.38 -2.28
CA MET A 1 11.71 29.08 -1.61
C MET A 1 10.24 28.73 -1.58
N PRO A 2 9.73 27.81 -2.39
CA PRO A 2 8.37 27.32 -2.27
C PRO A 2 8.34 26.26 -1.17
N LEU A 3 7.46 26.47 -0.22
CA LEU A 3 7.13 25.54 0.86
C LEU A 3 6.60 24.23 0.27
N CYS A 4 7.22 23.13 0.69
CA CYS A 4 6.71 21.78 0.46
C CYS A 4 5.22 21.74 0.88
N ARG A 5 4.32 21.69 -0.09
CA ARG A 5 2.93 21.34 0.14
C ARG A 5 2.90 19.81 0.25
N ALA A 6 3.16 19.30 1.46
CA ALA A 6 2.52 18.06 1.83
C ALA A 6 1.03 18.26 1.49
N CYS A 7 0.44 17.38 0.69
CA CYS A 7 -0.97 17.49 0.33
C CYS A 7 -1.82 17.29 1.59
N TRP A 8 -1.86 18.31 2.42
CA TRP A 8 -2.84 18.43 3.49
C TRP A 8 -4.13 18.87 2.81
N GLY A 9 -4.96 17.90 2.49
CA GLY A 9 -6.29 18.15 2.00
C GLY A 9 -7.07 18.93 3.06
N ALA A 10 -7.27 20.21 2.81
CA ALA A 10 -8.31 20.96 3.51
C ALA A 10 -9.62 20.27 3.15
N SER A 11 -10.38 19.86 4.17
CA SER A 11 -11.74 19.33 4.09
C SER A 11 -12.67 20.36 3.44
N GLY A 12 -12.65 20.39 2.12
CA GLY A 12 -13.63 21.06 1.28
C GLY A 12 -14.69 20.06 0.90
N VAL A 13 -15.93 20.29 1.29
CA VAL A 13 -17.10 19.54 0.83
C VAL A 13 -17.11 19.60 -0.70
N HIS A 14 -16.61 18.56 -1.36
CA HIS A 14 -16.64 18.47 -2.80
C HIS A 14 -18.06 18.10 -3.25
N ARG A 15 -18.70 19.05 -3.92
CA ARG A 15 -19.92 18.80 -4.68
C ARG A 15 -19.55 17.84 -5.83
N PRO A 16 -20.24 16.71 -6.02
CA PRO A 16 -19.93 15.81 -7.12
C PRO A 16 -20.14 16.54 -8.46
N PRO A 17 -19.31 16.25 -9.48
CA PRO A 17 -19.48 16.81 -10.80
C PRO A 17 -20.83 16.38 -11.39
N SER A 18 -21.54 17.31 -12.00
CA SER A 18 -22.91 17.15 -12.52
C SER A 18 -23.02 16.36 -13.83
N SER A 19 -22.00 15.60 -14.24
CA SER A 19 -22.04 14.73 -15.40
C SER A 19 -21.15 13.51 -15.17
N LEU A 20 -21.81 12.38 -14.84
CA LEU A 20 -21.17 11.06 -14.84
C LEU A 20 -20.83 10.68 -16.29
N PRO A 21 -19.62 10.19 -16.57
CA PRO A 21 -19.37 9.52 -17.84
C PRO A 21 -20.18 8.24 -17.85
N THR A 22 -21.12 8.15 -18.78
CA THR A 22 -21.88 6.92 -19.09
C THR A 22 -20.90 5.83 -19.53
N GLY A 23 -20.92 4.71 -18.81
CA GLY A 23 -20.46 3.37 -19.17
C GLY A 23 -19.33 3.28 -20.17
N ARG A 24 -18.12 3.10 -19.68
CA ARG A 24 -17.12 2.35 -20.42
C ARG A 24 -17.23 0.90 -19.92
N ASP A 25 -17.56 0.00 -20.86
CA ASP A 25 -17.62 -1.44 -20.63
C ASP A 25 -16.29 -1.89 -20.03
N LEU A 26 -16.29 -2.16 -18.74
CA LEU A 26 -15.21 -2.85 -18.06
C LEU A 26 -15.43 -4.32 -18.38
N GLU A 27 -14.49 -4.93 -19.10
CA GLU A 27 -14.46 -6.35 -19.33
C GLU A 27 -14.75 -7.08 -18.01
N SER A 28 -15.86 -7.81 -17.99
CA SER A 28 -16.24 -8.68 -16.89
C SER A 28 -15.21 -9.82 -16.82
N ASP A 29 -14.53 -9.95 -15.70
CA ASP A 29 -13.75 -11.14 -15.37
C ASP A 29 -14.75 -12.32 -15.30
N GLU A 30 -14.81 -13.13 -16.34
CA GLU A 30 -15.75 -14.25 -16.53
C GLU A 30 -15.53 -15.45 -15.58
N ASN A 31 -14.68 -15.32 -14.54
CA ASN A 31 -14.34 -16.39 -13.60
C ASN A 31 -14.71 -16.10 -12.14
N ALA A 32 -15.64 -15.20 -11.86
CA ALA A 32 -16.17 -15.02 -10.52
C ALA A 32 -17.57 -15.65 -10.43
N ASP A 33 -17.64 -16.97 -10.35
CA ASP A 33 -18.85 -17.69 -9.96
C ASP A 33 -18.95 -17.70 -8.42
N ASP A 34 -19.17 -16.51 -7.85
CA ASP A 34 -19.60 -16.31 -6.48
C ASP A 34 -20.47 -15.05 -6.44
N THR A 35 -21.65 -15.17 -7.09
CA THR A 35 -22.68 -14.13 -7.02
C THR A 35 -23.34 -14.17 -5.64
N LEU A 36 -22.74 -13.47 -4.68
CA LEU A 36 -23.52 -13.03 -3.51
C LEU A 36 -24.67 -12.17 -4.04
N SER A 37 -25.91 -12.60 -3.78
CA SER A 37 -27.06 -11.81 -4.14
C SER A 37 -27.04 -10.51 -3.31
N PRO A 38 -27.51 -9.38 -3.85
CA PRO A 38 -27.61 -8.15 -3.08
C PRO A 38 -28.42 -8.29 -1.78
N GLU A 39 -29.22 -9.35 -1.65
CA GLU A 39 -30.07 -9.66 -0.49
C GLU A 39 -29.28 -10.34 0.63
N ASP A 40 -28.11 -10.91 0.34
CA ASP A 40 -27.24 -11.56 1.32
C ASP A 40 -26.36 -10.56 2.09
N VAL A 41 -26.32 -9.32 1.65
CA VAL A 41 -25.56 -8.23 2.30
C VAL A 41 -26.51 -7.43 3.17
N ILE A 42 -26.60 -7.77 4.44
CA ILE A 42 -27.32 -6.97 5.44
C ILE A 42 -26.49 -5.71 5.70
N TRP A 43 -26.77 -4.66 4.94
CA TRP A 43 -26.24 -3.32 5.22
C TRP A 43 -27.03 -2.75 6.42
N ASN A 44 -26.58 -3.04 7.63
CA ASN A 44 -26.93 -2.19 8.74
C ASN A 44 -26.31 -0.84 8.45
N GLY A 45 -27.13 0.13 8.02
CA GLY A 45 -26.73 1.53 7.91
C GLY A 45 -26.34 2.03 9.30
N ALA A 46 -25.19 1.60 9.78
CA ALA A 46 -24.59 2.16 10.96
C ALA A 46 -24.27 3.60 10.60
N ASP A 47 -24.86 4.52 11.36
CA ASP A 47 -24.42 5.91 11.43
C ASP A 47 -22.94 5.85 11.87
N THR A 48 -22.03 5.72 10.88
CA THR A 48 -20.60 5.69 11.12
C THR A 48 -20.18 7.13 11.41
N SER A 49 -20.57 7.59 12.62
CA SER A 49 -19.92 8.76 13.18
C SER A 49 -18.45 8.40 13.30
N VAL A 50 -17.64 8.99 12.42
CA VAL A 50 -16.18 8.81 12.41
C VAL A 50 -15.69 9.15 13.81
N MET A 51 -15.19 8.17 14.54
CA MET A 51 -14.57 8.39 15.84
C MET A 51 -13.25 9.14 15.61
N GLN A 52 -13.35 10.47 15.54
CA GLN A 52 -12.18 11.35 15.46
C GLN A 52 -11.51 11.42 16.84
N ASP A 53 -10.48 10.65 17.03
CA ASP A 53 -9.56 10.85 18.15
C ASP A 53 -8.38 11.72 17.68
N LYS A 54 -8.23 12.91 18.30
CA LYS A 54 -7.14 13.85 17.98
C LYS A 54 -5.74 13.27 18.17
N ASP A 55 -5.66 12.20 18.93
CA ASP A 55 -4.41 11.48 19.20
C ASP A 55 -4.11 10.40 18.17
N ILE A 56 -5.05 10.11 17.26
CA ILE A 56 -4.89 9.13 16.19
C ILE A 56 -4.61 9.85 14.87
N VAL A 57 -3.60 9.36 14.15
CA VAL A 57 -3.27 9.80 12.78
C VAL A 57 -3.15 8.57 11.91
N ASN A 58 -3.98 8.51 10.87
CA ASN A 58 -3.95 7.44 9.88
C ASN A 58 -3.28 7.94 8.60
N LEU A 59 -2.24 7.26 8.16
CA LEU A 59 -1.56 7.48 6.89
C LEU A 59 -1.82 6.28 6.00
N LEU A 60 -2.28 6.49 4.77
CA LEU A 60 -2.51 5.42 3.81
C LEU A 60 -1.31 5.32 2.86
N LEU A 61 -0.69 4.16 2.86
CA LEU A 61 0.41 3.83 1.94
C LEU A 61 -0.15 3.00 0.79
N ILE A 62 0.16 3.40 -0.45
CA ILE A 62 -0.30 2.73 -1.66
C ILE A 62 0.91 2.34 -2.50
N GLY A 63 1.01 1.04 -2.80
CA GLY A 63 1.98 0.49 -3.74
C GLY A 63 1.35 0.26 -5.10
N GLN A 64 1.95 0.80 -6.15
CA GLN A 64 1.54 0.61 -7.53
C GLN A 64 2.60 -0.11 -8.36
N ASP A 65 2.13 -0.90 -9.34
CA ASP A 65 2.96 -1.36 -10.47
C ASP A 65 2.81 -0.38 -11.64
N ARG A 66 3.23 0.86 -11.45
CA ARG A 66 3.21 1.87 -12.52
C ARG A 66 4.51 1.78 -13.31
N ARG A 67 4.37 1.60 -14.64
CA ARG A 67 5.49 1.69 -15.56
C ARG A 67 5.52 3.08 -16.19
N GLU A 68 6.72 3.54 -16.56
CA GLU A 68 6.92 4.84 -17.22
C GLU A 68 5.99 4.99 -18.43
N GLY A 69 5.22 6.10 -18.46
CA GLY A 69 4.26 6.40 -19.52
C GLY A 69 2.87 5.74 -19.37
N GLN A 70 2.59 5.07 -18.28
CA GLN A 70 1.26 4.55 -17.99
C GLN A 70 0.46 5.50 -17.07
N ASP A 71 -0.85 5.58 -17.35
CA ASP A 71 -1.79 6.24 -16.47
C ASP A 71 -1.93 5.50 -15.13
N ARG A 72 -2.69 6.08 -14.20
CA ARG A 72 -3.00 5.52 -12.89
C ARG A 72 -3.48 4.07 -12.99
N GLN A 73 -2.81 3.17 -12.28
CA GLN A 73 -3.12 1.75 -12.25
C GLN A 73 -3.91 1.39 -10.97
N ARG A 74 -4.36 0.14 -10.88
CA ARG A 74 -4.99 -0.38 -9.65
C ARG A 74 -3.96 -0.44 -8.52
N ALA A 75 -4.39 -0.14 -7.29
CA ALA A 75 -3.56 -0.29 -6.12
C ALA A 75 -3.33 -1.77 -5.79
N ASP A 76 -2.07 -2.22 -5.84
CA ASP A 76 -1.72 -3.63 -5.53
C ASP A 76 -1.49 -3.86 -4.03
N SER A 77 -1.14 -2.82 -3.30
CA SER A 77 -0.94 -2.84 -1.86
C SER A 77 -1.54 -1.58 -1.24
N MET A 78 -2.35 -1.76 -0.20
CA MET A 78 -2.96 -0.67 0.57
C MET A 78 -2.76 -0.97 2.05
N ILE A 79 -1.91 -0.18 2.70
CA ILE A 79 -1.58 -0.35 4.13
C ILE A 79 -1.84 0.97 4.85
N MET A 80 -2.76 0.95 5.80
CA MET A 80 -2.98 2.07 6.70
C MET A 80 -2.03 1.95 7.89
N VAL A 81 -1.20 2.96 8.09
CA VAL A 81 -0.34 3.12 9.25
C VAL A 81 -1.03 4.08 10.23
N THR A 82 -1.41 3.56 11.38
CA THR A 82 -2.06 4.32 12.44
C THR A 82 -1.04 4.68 13.52
N LEU A 83 -0.89 5.96 13.77
CA LEU A 83 -0.03 6.51 14.82
C LEU A 83 -0.91 6.96 15.98
N ASN A 84 -0.71 6.37 17.16
CA ASN A 84 -1.31 6.87 18.39
C ASN A 84 -0.29 7.76 19.12
N LYS A 85 -0.54 9.08 19.11
CA LYS A 85 0.34 10.09 19.71
C LYS A 85 0.44 9.95 21.22
N LYS A 86 -0.64 9.50 21.87
CA LYS A 86 -0.74 9.37 23.33
C LYS A 86 0.05 8.16 23.82
N THR A 87 -0.14 7.00 23.20
CA THR A 87 0.56 5.76 23.59
C THR A 87 1.89 5.57 22.87
N LYS A 88 2.19 6.39 21.85
CA LYS A 88 3.36 6.28 20.97
C LYS A 88 3.45 4.94 20.24
N GLN A 89 2.30 4.33 20.02
CA GLN A 89 2.20 3.06 19.30
C GLN A 89 1.95 3.29 17.82
N ILE A 90 2.50 2.39 17.02
CA ILE A 90 2.26 2.29 15.59
C ILE A 90 1.55 0.98 15.34
N SER A 91 0.42 1.02 14.64
CA SER A 91 -0.26 -0.16 14.14
C SER A 91 -0.41 -0.11 12.63
N MET A 92 -0.54 -1.27 11.99
CA MET A 92 -0.69 -1.37 10.55
C MET A 92 -1.89 -2.25 10.21
N THR A 93 -2.75 -1.72 9.35
CA THR A 93 -3.91 -2.43 8.81
C THR A 93 -3.77 -2.53 7.31
N SER A 94 -3.75 -3.76 6.78
CA SER A 94 -3.71 -3.98 5.33
C SER A 94 -5.11 -4.22 4.81
N PHE A 95 -5.49 -3.50 3.76
CA PHE A 95 -6.74 -3.74 3.03
C PHE A 95 -6.43 -4.69 1.87
N MET A 96 -7.14 -5.83 1.86
CA MET A 96 -6.99 -6.79 0.76
C MET A 96 -7.57 -6.17 -0.50
N ARG A 97 -6.83 -6.21 -1.60
CA ARG A 97 -7.19 -5.57 -2.88
C ARG A 97 -8.53 -6.05 -3.45
N ASP A 98 -8.93 -7.27 -3.11
CA ASP A 98 -10.13 -7.93 -3.63
C ASP A 98 -11.36 -7.74 -2.72
N LEU A 99 -11.25 -6.94 -1.63
CA LEU A 99 -12.39 -6.57 -0.80
C LEU A 99 -13.46 -5.89 -1.67
N TYR A 100 -14.68 -6.44 -1.63
CA TYR A 100 -15.82 -5.87 -2.30
C TYR A 100 -16.45 -4.81 -1.42
N VAL A 101 -16.55 -3.59 -1.91
CA VAL A 101 -16.87 -2.40 -1.11
C VAL A 101 -17.85 -1.48 -1.86
N GLN A 102 -18.60 -0.71 -1.09
CA GLN A 102 -19.40 0.39 -1.64
C GLN A 102 -18.48 1.53 -2.05
N ILE A 103 -18.54 1.94 -3.31
CA ILE A 103 -17.73 3.05 -3.85
C ILE A 103 -18.61 4.28 -4.04
N PRO A 104 -18.38 5.38 -3.30
CA PRO A 104 -19.19 6.59 -3.41
C PRO A 104 -19.26 7.12 -4.85
N GLY A 105 -20.49 7.23 -5.40
CA GLY A 105 -20.72 7.72 -6.76
C GLY A 105 -20.48 6.70 -7.89
N TYR A 106 -20.19 5.45 -7.55
CA TYR A 106 -20.01 4.33 -8.48
C TYR A 106 -20.81 3.12 -8.02
N SER A 107 -20.88 2.08 -8.85
CA SER A 107 -21.37 0.76 -8.41
C SER A 107 -20.31 0.09 -7.53
N ASP A 108 -20.78 -0.79 -6.66
CA ASP A 108 -19.94 -1.58 -5.77
C ASP A 108 -18.92 -2.38 -6.56
N ASN A 109 -17.69 -2.43 -6.07
CA ASN A 109 -16.59 -3.12 -6.77
C ASN A 109 -15.48 -3.48 -5.79
N ARG A 110 -14.41 -4.11 -6.28
CA ARG A 110 -13.20 -4.37 -5.51
C ARG A 110 -12.52 -3.05 -5.13
N ILE A 111 -12.03 -2.95 -3.90
CA ILE A 111 -11.41 -1.74 -3.38
C ILE A 111 -10.22 -1.25 -4.23
N ASN A 112 -9.46 -2.15 -4.86
CA ASN A 112 -8.33 -1.77 -5.70
C ASN A 112 -8.74 -1.01 -6.97
N ALA A 113 -9.98 -1.16 -7.43
CA ALA A 113 -10.52 -0.42 -8.57
C ALA A 113 -10.79 1.05 -8.24
N THR A 114 -11.08 1.35 -6.99
CA THR A 114 -11.38 2.70 -6.49
C THR A 114 -10.27 3.69 -6.85
N TYR A 115 -9.02 3.26 -6.63
CA TYR A 115 -7.87 4.11 -6.94
C TYR A 115 -7.75 4.40 -8.45
N ALA A 116 -8.02 3.42 -9.30
CA ALA A 116 -8.02 3.62 -10.77
C ALA A 116 -9.15 4.55 -11.22
N PHE A 117 -10.33 4.52 -10.55
CA PHE A 117 -11.49 5.33 -10.91
C PHE A 117 -11.35 6.80 -10.50
N GLY A 118 -10.94 7.07 -9.27
CA GLY A 118 -10.95 8.41 -8.70
C GLY A 118 -9.73 8.79 -7.85
N GLY A 119 -8.68 7.98 -7.87
CA GLY A 119 -7.43 8.25 -7.16
C GLY A 119 -7.56 8.19 -5.64
N MET A 120 -6.70 8.94 -4.98
CA MET A 120 -6.61 8.99 -3.51
C MET A 120 -7.92 9.46 -2.88
N ASP A 121 -8.51 10.53 -3.39
CA ASP A 121 -9.73 11.14 -2.81
C ASP A 121 -10.89 10.12 -2.80
N LEU A 122 -11.06 9.37 -3.89
CA LEU A 122 -12.11 8.36 -3.95
C LEU A 122 -11.80 7.16 -3.05
N LEU A 123 -10.53 6.75 -2.96
CA LEU A 123 -10.12 5.67 -2.07
C LEU A 123 -10.32 6.06 -0.60
N ASP A 124 -9.93 7.27 -0.20
CA ASP A 124 -10.14 7.78 1.16
C ASP A 124 -11.62 7.84 1.52
N SER A 125 -12.46 8.36 0.59
CA SER A 125 -13.90 8.38 0.76
C SER A 125 -14.50 6.97 0.87
N THR A 126 -13.97 6.01 0.11
CA THR A 126 -14.39 4.61 0.16
C THR A 126 -14.01 3.96 1.49
N LEU A 127 -12.78 4.21 1.98
CA LEU A 127 -12.35 3.72 3.29
C LEU A 127 -13.17 4.33 4.43
N ASN A 128 -13.47 5.62 4.33
CA ASN A 128 -14.34 6.29 5.31
C ASN A 128 -15.75 5.69 5.30
N THR A 129 -16.36 5.52 4.13
CA THR A 129 -17.73 4.99 3.98
C THR A 129 -17.86 3.57 4.51
N ASN A 130 -16.91 2.68 4.21
CA ASN A 130 -17.03 1.26 4.54
C ASN A 130 -16.45 0.89 5.92
N PHE A 131 -15.47 1.64 6.41
CA PHE A 131 -14.75 1.27 7.65
C PHE A 131 -14.76 2.38 8.71
N GLY A 132 -15.34 3.55 8.42
CA GLY A 132 -15.40 4.65 9.38
C GLY A 132 -14.05 5.25 9.73
N VAL A 133 -13.04 5.11 8.87
CA VAL A 133 -11.69 5.62 9.11
C VAL A 133 -11.44 6.93 8.38
N GLU A 134 -10.78 7.88 9.04
CA GLU A 134 -10.33 9.12 8.43
C GLU A 134 -8.83 9.01 8.10
N ILE A 135 -8.48 9.32 6.86
CA ILE A 135 -7.10 9.34 6.37
C ILE A 135 -6.57 10.77 6.46
N ALA A 136 -5.49 10.96 7.22
CA ALA A 136 -4.85 12.26 7.41
C ALA A 136 -3.85 12.61 6.30
N GLY A 137 -3.38 11.61 5.58
CA GLY A 137 -2.45 11.78 4.46
C GLY A 137 -2.18 10.49 3.72
N ASN A 138 -1.80 10.64 2.45
CA ASN A 138 -1.53 9.54 1.55
C ASN A 138 -0.07 9.54 1.09
N VAL A 139 0.51 8.36 0.96
CA VAL A 139 1.83 8.14 0.38
C VAL A 139 1.71 7.10 -0.72
N GLU A 140 2.00 7.50 -1.92
CA GLU A 140 2.07 6.62 -3.09
C GLU A 140 3.54 6.31 -3.37
N VAL A 141 3.83 5.03 -3.63
CA VAL A 141 5.19 4.58 -3.92
C VAL A 141 5.14 3.59 -5.08
N ASP A 142 5.89 3.87 -6.14
CA ASP A 142 6.14 2.90 -7.19
C ASP A 142 7.35 2.02 -6.85
N PHE A 143 7.61 1.02 -7.69
CA PHE A 143 8.70 0.06 -7.43
C PHE A 143 10.09 0.69 -7.47
N GLY A 144 10.32 1.68 -8.36
CA GLY A 144 11.60 2.37 -8.46
C GLY A 144 11.84 3.29 -7.26
N GLU A 145 10.81 4.01 -6.85
CA GLU A 145 10.83 4.87 -5.67
C GLU A 145 11.04 4.05 -4.39
N PHE A 146 10.36 2.89 -4.28
CA PHE A 146 10.54 1.98 -3.16
C PHE A 146 11.98 1.49 -3.02
N GLN A 147 12.60 1.04 -4.13
CA GLN A 147 14.00 0.62 -4.12
C GLN A 147 14.92 1.77 -3.74
N THR A 148 14.72 2.93 -4.36
CA THR A 148 15.54 4.13 -4.11
C THR A 148 15.42 4.59 -2.66
N LEU A 149 14.23 4.53 -2.07
CA LEU A 149 14.00 4.86 -0.66
C LEU A 149 14.84 3.95 0.25
N ILE A 150 14.75 2.63 0.07
CA ILE A 150 15.47 1.67 0.90
C ILE A 150 16.98 1.85 0.73
N ASP A 151 17.47 2.01 -0.50
CA ASP A 151 18.90 2.21 -0.74
C ASP A 151 19.40 3.54 -0.15
N SER A 152 18.57 4.58 -0.16
CA SER A 152 18.94 5.89 0.41
C SER A 152 19.05 5.90 1.93
N ILE A 153 18.33 5.00 2.63
CA ILE A 153 18.49 4.81 4.07
C ILE A 153 19.59 3.79 4.42
N GLY A 154 20.32 3.31 3.42
CA GLY A 154 21.41 2.36 3.56
C GLY A 154 20.96 0.92 3.71
N GLY A 155 19.82 0.54 3.15
CA GLY A 155 19.25 -0.82 3.26
C GLY A 155 18.48 -1.06 4.56
N ILE A 156 17.87 -2.23 4.65
CA ILE A 156 17.07 -2.65 5.82
C ILE A 156 17.51 -4.04 6.30
N ASP A 157 17.42 -4.26 7.60
CA ASP A 157 17.66 -5.57 8.19
C ASP A 157 16.34 -6.32 8.35
N LEU A 158 16.27 -7.54 7.80
CA LEU A 158 15.07 -8.36 7.80
C LEU A 158 15.42 -9.82 8.09
N GLU A 159 14.64 -10.46 8.94
CA GLU A 159 14.71 -11.88 9.18
C GLU A 159 14.03 -12.64 8.04
N LEU A 160 14.76 -13.56 7.41
CA LEU A 160 14.28 -14.38 6.30
C LEU A 160 14.25 -15.85 6.71
N THR A 161 13.29 -16.59 6.18
CA THR A 161 13.35 -18.04 6.13
C THR A 161 14.28 -18.49 5.01
N GLN A 162 14.78 -19.75 5.06
CA GLN A 162 15.61 -20.27 3.98
C GLN A 162 14.91 -20.22 2.62
N ASP A 163 13.60 -20.53 2.59
CA ASP A 163 12.79 -20.48 1.36
C ASP A 163 12.70 -19.06 0.76
N GLU A 164 12.60 -18.04 1.61
CA GLU A 164 12.57 -16.65 1.18
C GLU A 164 13.93 -16.19 0.65
N ALA A 165 15.00 -16.53 1.34
CA ALA A 165 16.35 -16.24 0.88
C ALA A 165 16.65 -16.90 -0.48
N ASP A 166 16.26 -18.17 -0.65
CA ASP A 166 16.43 -18.90 -1.90
C ASP A 166 15.57 -18.33 -3.03
N TYR A 167 14.35 -17.87 -2.72
CA TYR A 167 13.49 -17.18 -3.69
C TYR A 167 14.11 -15.87 -4.16
N ILE A 168 14.55 -15.02 -3.24
CA ILE A 168 15.15 -13.72 -3.57
C ILE A 168 16.41 -13.91 -4.44
N CYS A 169 17.24 -14.88 -4.10
CA CYS A 169 18.44 -15.19 -4.88
C CYS A 169 18.17 -15.93 -6.21
N GLY A 170 16.91 -16.30 -6.50
CA GLY A 170 16.56 -17.06 -7.70
C GLY A 170 17.05 -18.51 -7.67
N ARG A 171 17.43 -19.05 -6.52
CA ARG A 171 17.86 -20.46 -6.35
C ARG A 171 16.67 -21.41 -6.44
N LYS A 172 15.49 -20.96 -6.01
CA LYS A 172 14.24 -21.71 -6.09
C LYS A 172 13.60 -21.47 -7.45
N ARG A 173 13.45 -22.51 -8.27
CA ARG A 173 12.73 -22.43 -9.55
C ARG A 173 11.24 -22.20 -9.26
N ASP A 174 10.77 -21.00 -9.56
CA ASP A 174 9.36 -20.71 -9.62
C ASP A 174 8.92 -20.69 -11.08
N VAL A 175 7.90 -21.49 -11.41
CA VAL A 175 7.36 -21.57 -12.77
C VAL A 175 6.46 -20.36 -13.07
N THR A 176 5.83 -19.80 -12.03
CA THR A 176 4.86 -18.72 -12.19
C THR A 176 5.53 -17.34 -12.21
N TYR A 177 6.54 -17.15 -11.35
CA TYR A 177 7.28 -15.89 -11.22
C TYR A 177 8.78 -16.15 -11.12
N PRO A 178 9.41 -16.59 -12.25
CA PRO A 178 10.82 -16.96 -12.22
C PRO A 178 11.68 -15.74 -11.87
N GLN A 179 12.48 -15.88 -10.82
CA GLN A 179 13.51 -14.91 -10.48
C GLN A 179 14.81 -15.28 -11.22
N GLN A 180 15.56 -14.26 -11.63
CA GLN A 180 16.88 -14.47 -12.20
C GLN A 180 17.83 -14.95 -11.10
N LEU A 181 18.61 -15.99 -11.39
CA LEU A 181 19.61 -16.49 -10.44
C LEU A 181 20.69 -15.41 -10.20
N ARG A 182 20.86 -15.03 -8.94
CA ARG A 182 21.87 -14.06 -8.48
C ARG A 182 22.91 -14.80 -7.65
N THR A 183 24.02 -15.14 -8.26
CA THR A 183 25.11 -15.90 -7.61
C THR A 183 25.96 -15.02 -6.69
N ASP A 184 25.88 -13.73 -6.84
CA ASP A 184 26.55 -12.70 -6.05
C ASP A 184 25.82 -12.36 -4.74
N TRP A 185 24.56 -12.79 -4.60
CA TRP A 185 23.78 -12.55 -3.39
C TRP A 185 23.91 -13.69 -2.39
N ASN A 186 24.48 -13.37 -1.22
CA ASN A 186 24.71 -14.36 -0.16
C ASN A 186 23.64 -14.23 0.95
N LEU A 187 22.35 -14.37 0.58
CA LEU A 187 21.26 -14.40 1.55
C LEU A 187 21.08 -15.82 2.12
N HIS A 188 20.71 -15.89 3.39
CA HIS A 188 20.56 -17.14 4.15
C HIS A 188 19.40 -17.02 5.16
N GLU A 189 19.05 -18.10 5.82
CA GLU A 189 18.12 -18.10 6.94
C GLU A 189 18.63 -17.19 8.09
N GLY A 190 17.72 -16.43 8.70
CA GLY A 190 18.01 -15.47 9.77
C GLY A 190 18.05 -14.04 9.27
N VAL A 191 18.73 -13.18 10.03
CA VAL A 191 18.78 -11.73 9.75
C VAL A 191 19.74 -11.46 8.60
N ASN A 192 19.22 -10.77 7.56
CA ASN A 192 19.96 -10.32 6.39
C ASN A 192 19.82 -8.83 6.21
N HIS A 193 20.89 -8.20 5.71
CA HIS A 193 20.84 -6.80 5.27
C HIS A 193 20.45 -6.74 3.80
N LEU A 194 19.27 -6.17 3.51
CA LEU A 194 18.68 -6.15 2.17
C LEU A 194 18.84 -4.80 1.51
N THR A 195 19.19 -4.82 0.23
CA THR A 195 19.08 -3.66 -0.67
C THR A 195 17.63 -3.42 -1.07
N GLY A 196 17.35 -2.28 -1.72
CA GLY A 196 16.01 -1.96 -2.22
C GLY A 196 15.48 -3.00 -3.21
N GLU A 197 16.34 -3.52 -4.12
CA GLU A 197 15.96 -4.58 -5.07
C GLU A 197 15.57 -5.87 -4.35
N GLN A 198 16.36 -6.31 -3.38
CA GLN A 198 16.11 -7.53 -2.62
C GLN A 198 14.82 -7.43 -1.78
N ALA A 199 14.63 -6.28 -1.12
CA ALA A 199 13.42 -6.00 -0.34
C ALA A 199 12.17 -5.95 -1.22
N LEU A 200 12.26 -5.40 -2.44
CA LEU A 200 11.15 -5.39 -3.39
C LEU A 200 10.78 -6.80 -3.86
N ILE A 201 11.77 -7.63 -4.20
CA ILE A 201 11.55 -9.05 -4.56
C ILE A 201 10.85 -9.78 -3.42
N HIS A 202 11.30 -9.57 -2.18
CA HIS A 202 10.68 -10.17 -1.00
C HIS A 202 9.21 -9.73 -0.83
N ALA A 203 8.92 -8.43 -0.88
CA ALA A 203 7.58 -7.87 -0.72
C ALA A 203 6.59 -8.30 -1.83
N ARG A 204 7.10 -8.57 -3.04
CA ARG A 204 6.31 -8.99 -4.20
C ARG A 204 6.13 -10.49 -4.32
N ASN A 205 6.80 -11.27 -3.48
CA ASN A 205 6.77 -12.73 -3.56
C ASN A 205 5.33 -13.26 -3.37
N ARG A 206 4.83 -13.95 -4.39
CA ARG A 206 3.51 -14.61 -4.42
C ARG A 206 3.62 -16.13 -4.39
N SER A 207 4.82 -16.68 -4.50
CA SER A 207 5.07 -18.11 -4.62
C SER A 207 5.17 -18.82 -3.29
N LEU A 208 5.51 -18.08 -2.23
CA LEU A 208 5.64 -18.61 -0.88
C LEU A 208 4.41 -18.23 -0.05
N GLY A 209 3.47 -19.15 0.00
CA GLY A 209 2.25 -19.01 0.78
C GLY A 209 1.10 -18.31 0.01
N ASN A 210 0.11 -17.86 0.75
CA ASN A 210 -1.08 -17.19 0.23
C ASN A 210 -0.95 -15.65 0.26
N ASP A 211 -2.02 -14.95 -0.11
CA ASP A 211 -2.05 -13.48 -0.09
C ASP A 211 -1.85 -12.88 1.31
N TYR A 212 -2.25 -13.59 2.38
CA TYR A 212 -1.96 -13.16 3.76
C TYR A 212 -0.46 -13.17 4.04
N ALA A 213 0.25 -14.22 3.64
CA ALA A 213 1.70 -14.31 3.80
C ALA A 213 2.43 -13.19 3.02
N ARG A 214 1.92 -12.82 1.82
CA ARG A 214 2.44 -11.65 1.09
C ARG A 214 2.24 -10.35 1.88
N THR A 215 1.06 -10.16 2.43
CA THR A 215 0.73 -8.99 3.24
C THR A 215 1.60 -8.90 4.49
N ASP A 216 1.89 -10.04 5.13
CA ASP A 216 2.80 -10.10 6.27
C ASP A 216 4.23 -9.70 5.89
N ARG A 217 4.74 -10.16 4.74
CA ARG A 217 6.04 -9.74 4.22
C ARG A 217 6.09 -8.24 3.94
N GLN A 218 5.04 -7.66 3.36
CA GLN A 218 4.96 -6.22 3.11
C GLN A 218 5.00 -5.43 4.42
N ARG A 219 4.27 -5.88 5.45
CA ARG A 219 4.29 -5.25 6.79
C ARG A 219 5.65 -5.39 7.45
N ALA A 220 6.30 -6.54 7.32
CA ALA A 220 7.64 -6.78 7.88
C ALA A 220 8.67 -5.81 7.27
N VAL A 221 8.66 -5.63 5.95
CA VAL A 221 9.52 -4.68 5.24
C VAL A 221 9.24 -3.24 5.71
N LEU A 222 7.96 -2.85 5.81
CA LEU A 222 7.60 -1.51 6.27
C LEU A 222 8.05 -1.26 7.72
N MET A 223 7.91 -2.27 8.60
CA MET A 223 8.44 -2.16 9.97
C MET A 223 9.96 -2.03 10.00
N ALA A 224 10.68 -2.75 9.14
CA ALA A 224 12.13 -2.64 9.03
C ALA A 224 12.54 -1.22 8.58
N ILE A 225 11.85 -0.64 7.59
CA ILE A 225 12.05 0.76 7.16
C ILE A 225 11.80 1.73 8.33
N ILE A 226 10.67 1.59 9.04
CA ILE A 226 10.34 2.46 10.19
C ILE A 226 11.41 2.35 11.28
N ASN A 227 11.87 1.15 11.59
CA ASN A 227 12.90 0.93 12.59
C ASN A 227 14.25 1.54 12.16
N LYS A 228 14.59 1.44 10.88
CA LYS A 228 15.81 2.06 10.34
C LYS A 228 15.74 3.57 10.43
N VAL A 229 14.62 4.18 9.99
CA VAL A 229 14.42 5.64 10.05
C VAL A 229 14.45 6.16 11.50
N LYS A 230 13.90 5.41 12.47
CA LYS A 230 13.97 5.79 13.89
C LYS A 230 15.39 5.85 14.46
N GLN A 231 16.33 5.15 13.84
CA GLN A 231 17.73 5.11 14.25
C GLN A 231 18.59 6.18 13.56
N MET A 232 18.03 6.85 12.53
CA MET A 232 18.72 7.88 11.78
C MET A 232 18.77 9.20 12.58
N ASP A 233 19.83 9.97 12.37
CA ASP A 233 19.94 11.32 12.90
C ASP A 233 19.01 12.31 12.16
N ALA A 234 18.71 13.43 12.81
CA ALA A 234 17.78 14.42 12.29
C ALA A 234 18.21 15.01 10.91
N VAL A 235 19.52 15.13 10.66
CA VAL A 235 20.05 15.67 9.40
C VAL A 235 19.79 14.68 8.26
N SER A 236 20.04 13.40 8.49
CA SER A 236 19.78 12.33 7.55
C SER A 236 18.29 12.21 7.22
N ILE A 237 17.41 12.37 8.21
CA ILE A 237 15.95 12.39 7.98
C ILE A 237 15.54 13.60 7.14
N VAL A 238 16.07 14.79 7.40
CA VAL A 238 15.76 15.99 6.59
C VAL A 238 16.25 15.81 5.17
N ASN A 239 17.43 15.25 4.94
CA ASN A 239 17.95 14.97 3.61
C ASN A 239 17.08 13.94 2.87
N LEU A 240 16.60 12.93 3.56
CA LEU A 240 15.66 11.94 3.02
C LEU A 240 14.36 12.62 2.58
N LEU A 241 13.76 13.42 3.45
CA LEU A 241 12.53 14.16 3.14
C LEU A 241 12.70 15.11 1.97
N THR A 242 13.81 15.87 1.88
CA THR A 242 14.06 16.78 0.78
C THR A 242 14.25 16.06 -0.56
N ARG A 243 14.75 14.82 -0.54
CA ARG A 243 14.95 14.02 -1.74
C ARG A 243 13.64 13.42 -2.28
N PHE A 244 12.70 13.04 -1.41
CA PHE A 244 11.45 12.41 -1.79
C PHE A 244 10.24 13.36 -1.80
N CYS A 245 10.35 14.57 -1.22
CA CYS A 245 9.33 15.61 -1.31
C CYS A 245 9.52 16.52 -2.55
N HIS A 246 9.89 15.95 -3.70
CA HIS A 246 9.83 16.65 -4.97
C HIS A 246 8.46 16.36 -5.60
N CYS A 247 7.45 17.11 -5.13
CA CYS A 247 6.17 17.25 -5.81
C CYS A 247 6.07 18.63 -6.44
#